data_4181cd8740a1bb9817bebe850ebd60d5
#
_entry.id   4181cd8740a1bb9817bebe850ebd60d5
#
_cell.length_a   1.000
_cell.length_b   1.000
_cell.length_c   1.000
_cell.angle_alpha   90.00
_cell.angle_beta   90.00
_cell.angle_gamma   90.00
#
_symmetry.space_group_name_H-M   'P 1'
#
loop_
_entity.id
_entity.type
_entity.pdbx_description
1 polymer ?
#
loop_
_entity_poly.entity_id
_entity_poly.type
_entity_poly.pdbx_seq_one_letter_code
_entity_poly.pdbx_strand_id
1 'polypeptide(L)'
;MIELTPLARPYAKALFASANETKNLDSLAEELKIMASVSQTEGVINTIENPVLSRKEVVDILTNLFEESVSDTSKKLLEILAENKRLNLLEPIYDLYQDLLEKHREQNSIEVFVANEPSNLSLIHI
;
A
#
# COMPACT_ATOMS: atom_id res chain seq x y z
N MET A 1 1.37 -15.07 19.06
CA MET A 1 1.72 -14.04 18.04
C MET A 1 0.44 -13.43 17.47
N ILE A 2 0.40 -12.12 17.37
CA ILE A 2 -0.77 -11.44 16.85
C ILE A 2 -0.69 -11.42 15.32
N GLU A 3 -1.76 -11.84 14.69
CA GLU A 3 -1.89 -11.80 13.25
C GLU A 3 -2.25 -10.40 12.80
N LEU A 4 -1.40 -9.77 12.00
CA LEU A 4 -1.61 -8.40 11.54
C LEU A 4 -2.37 -8.30 10.21
N THR A 5 -2.40 -9.37 9.45
CA THR A 5 -3.03 -9.38 8.13
C THR A 5 -4.50 -8.97 8.16
N PRO A 6 -5.35 -9.49 9.06
CA PRO A 6 -6.74 -9.06 9.11
C PRO A 6 -6.91 -7.59 9.43
N LEU A 7 -6.01 -7.00 10.22
CA LEU A 7 -6.05 -5.59 10.55
C LEU A 7 -5.62 -4.71 9.37
N ALA A 8 -4.70 -5.21 8.56
CA ALA A 8 -4.19 -4.47 7.42
C ALA A 8 -5.11 -4.52 6.20
N ARG A 9 -5.94 -5.54 6.10
CA ARG A 9 -6.78 -5.78 4.92
C ARG A 9 -7.65 -4.61 4.50
N PRO A 10 -8.42 -3.98 5.41
CA PRO A 10 -9.25 -2.85 4.98
C PRO A 10 -8.44 -1.67 4.44
N TYR A 11 -7.25 -1.44 5.00
CA TYR A 11 -6.39 -0.38 4.50
C TYR A 11 -5.89 -0.68 3.08
N ALA A 12 -5.45 -1.91 2.86
CA ALA A 12 -4.96 -2.32 1.54
C ALA A 12 -6.05 -2.22 0.49
N LYS A 13 -7.26 -2.66 0.81
CA LYS A 13 -8.39 -2.59 -0.10
C LYS A 13 -8.77 -1.15 -0.44
N ALA A 14 -8.80 -0.29 0.57
CA ALA A 14 -9.13 1.12 0.36
C ALA A 14 -8.09 1.81 -0.52
N LEU A 15 -6.82 1.55 -0.26
CA LEU A 15 -5.73 2.10 -1.06
C LEU A 15 -5.79 1.63 -2.49
N PHE A 16 -6.05 0.35 -2.69
CA PHE A 16 -6.15 -0.22 -4.02
C PHE A 16 -7.31 0.41 -4.80
N ALA A 17 -8.47 0.52 -4.18
CA ALA A 17 -9.64 1.12 -4.83
C ALA A 17 -9.37 2.57 -5.23
N SER A 18 -8.76 3.34 -4.34
CA SER A 18 -8.43 4.74 -4.61
C SER A 18 -7.41 4.87 -5.75
N ALA A 19 -6.36 4.06 -5.71
CA ALA A 19 -5.32 4.08 -6.73
C ALA A 19 -5.84 3.62 -8.09
N ASN A 20 -6.77 2.68 -8.08
CA ASN A 20 -7.38 2.18 -9.33
C ASN A 20 -8.23 3.27 -9.99
N GLU A 21 -8.95 4.07 -9.20
CA GLU A 21 -9.75 5.17 -9.73
C GLU A 21 -8.87 6.23 -10.39
N THR A 22 -7.73 6.56 -9.78
CA THR A 22 -6.83 7.59 -10.27
C THR A 22 -5.76 7.05 -11.21
N LYS A 23 -5.77 5.75 -11.48
CA LYS A 23 -4.83 5.07 -12.37
C LYS A 23 -3.37 5.24 -11.95
N ASN A 24 -3.12 5.22 -10.65
CA ASN A 24 -1.76 5.30 -10.13
C ASN A 24 -1.40 4.09 -9.26
N LEU A 25 -1.90 2.91 -9.65
CA LEU A 25 -1.64 1.66 -8.93
C LEU A 25 -0.15 1.37 -8.76
N ASP A 26 0.63 1.53 -9.83
CA ASP A 26 2.06 1.24 -9.78
C ASP A 26 2.83 2.26 -8.94
N SER A 27 2.45 3.53 -9.05
CA SER A 27 3.06 4.60 -8.26
C SER A 27 2.86 4.37 -6.77
N LEU A 28 1.64 4.01 -6.38
CA LEU A 28 1.34 3.75 -4.98
C LEU A 28 2.06 2.50 -4.49
N ALA A 29 2.21 1.47 -5.35
CA ALA A 29 2.96 0.28 -5.01
C ALA A 29 4.41 0.63 -4.63
N GLU A 30 5.05 1.49 -5.40
CA GLU A 30 6.42 1.93 -5.11
C GLU A 30 6.49 2.70 -3.79
N GLU A 31 5.52 3.58 -3.55
CA GLU A 31 5.47 4.34 -2.30
C GLU A 31 5.31 3.42 -1.10
N LEU A 32 4.39 2.46 -1.18
CA LEU A 32 4.17 1.49 -0.11
C LEU A 32 5.40 0.63 0.13
N LYS A 33 6.09 0.25 -0.94
CA LYS A 33 7.33 -0.52 -0.82
C LYS A 33 8.39 0.23 -0.03
N ILE A 34 8.57 1.50 -0.36
CA ILE A 34 9.54 2.36 0.33
C ILE A 34 9.16 2.50 1.80
N MET A 35 7.90 2.83 2.07
CA MET A 35 7.42 3.01 3.44
C MET A 35 7.55 1.72 4.26
N ALA A 36 7.18 0.59 3.68
CA ALA A 36 7.28 -0.69 4.37
C ALA A 36 8.73 -1.06 4.67
N SER A 37 9.62 -0.88 3.71
CA SER A 37 11.03 -1.19 3.89
C SER A 37 11.67 -0.31 4.95
N VAL A 38 11.42 0.99 4.90
CA VAL A 38 11.99 1.94 5.86
C VAL A 38 11.41 1.71 7.25
N SER A 39 10.14 1.34 7.35
CA SER A 39 9.50 1.09 8.65
C SER A 39 10.10 -0.10 9.39
N GLN A 40 10.84 -0.96 8.70
CA GLN A 40 11.50 -2.10 9.32
C GLN A 40 12.92 -1.78 9.81
N THR A 41 13.41 -0.59 9.55
CA THR A 41 14.73 -0.20 10.06
C THR A 41 14.65 0.09 11.56
N GLU A 42 15.73 -0.21 12.25
CA GLU A 42 15.76 -0.09 13.71
C GLU A 42 15.46 1.35 14.17
N GLY A 43 16.04 2.33 13.51
CA GLY A 43 15.81 3.72 13.86
C GLY A 43 14.38 4.16 13.74
N VAL A 44 13.69 3.71 12.70
CA VAL A 44 12.29 4.05 12.50
C VAL A 44 11.41 3.32 13.48
N ILE A 45 11.68 2.04 13.74
CA ILE A 45 10.93 1.26 14.74
C ILE A 45 11.03 1.95 16.10
N ASN A 46 12.23 2.36 16.48
CA ASN A 46 12.44 3.08 17.75
C ASN A 46 11.65 4.38 17.81
N THR A 47 11.60 5.11 16.70
CA THR A 47 10.83 6.35 16.61
C THR A 47 9.33 6.08 16.79
N ILE A 48 8.81 5.08 16.09
CA ILE A 48 7.39 4.73 16.16
C ILE A 48 7.00 4.30 17.58
N GLU A 49 7.86 3.54 18.24
CA GLU A 49 7.59 2.99 19.55
C GLU A 49 7.96 3.92 20.72
N ASN A 50 8.56 5.07 20.44
CA ASN A 50 9.01 5.99 21.46
C ASN A 50 7.82 6.63 22.19
N PRO A 51 7.62 6.35 23.50
CA PRO A 51 6.46 6.86 24.23
C PRO A 51 6.57 8.37 24.51
N VAL A 52 7.74 8.96 24.36
CA VAL A 52 7.92 10.39 24.58
C VAL A 52 7.35 11.22 23.42
N LEU A 53 7.37 10.65 22.21
CA LEU A 53 6.88 11.36 21.03
C LEU A 53 5.37 11.28 20.92
N SER A 54 4.74 12.39 20.59
CA SER A 54 3.31 12.40 20.27
C SER A 54 3.09 11.77 18.90
N ARG A 55 1.85 11.41 18.61
CA ARG A 55 1.49 10.86 17.30
C ARG A 55 1.82 11.83 16.18
N LYS A 56 1.54 13.10 16.40
CA LYS A 56 1.84 14.15 15.44
C LYS A 56 3.33 14.26 15.17
N GLU A 57 4.15 14.20 16.23
CA GLU A 57 5.59 14.24 16.07
C GLU A 57 6.11 13.06 15.26
N VAL A 58 5.57 11.86 15.51
CA VAL A 58 5.94 10.67 14.74
C VAL A 58 5.56 10.85 13.28
N VAL A 59 4.35 11.34 12.99
CA VAL A 59 3.91 11.58 11.62
C VAL A 59 4.80 12.60 10.93
N ASP A 60 5.14 13.69 11.61
CA ASP A 60 6.02 14.72 11.05
C ASP A 60 7.40 14.17 10.71
N ILE A 61 7.97 13.37 11.61
CA ILE A 61 9.27 12.74 11.37
C ILE A 61 9.22 11.82 10.16
N LEU A 62 8.19 10.97 10.08
CA LEU A 62 8.05 10.04 8.98
C LEU A 62 7.74 10.75 7.66
N THR A 63 6.92 11.78 7.71
CA THR A 63 6.61 12.58 6.52
C THR A 63 7.86 13.25 5.96
N ASN A 64 8.69 13.80 6.84
CA ASN A 64 9.97 14.40 6.42
C ASN A 64 10.92 13.36 5.84
N LEU A 65 10.94 12.17 6.44
CA LEU A 65 11.79 11.08 5.99
C LEU A 65 11.43 10.63 4.58
N PHE A 66 10.15 10.58 4.27
CA PHE A 66 9.65 10.12 2.97
C PHE A 66 9.41 11.24 1.97
N GLU A 67 9.53 12.46 2.38
CA GLU A 67 9.14 13.70 1.69
C GLU A 67 8.90 13.63 0.18
N GLU A 68 9.92 13.27 -0.60
CA GLU A 68 9.81 13.22 -2.05
C GLU A 68 9.31 11.88 -2.59
N SER A 69 9.24 10.88 -1.72
CA SER A 69 8.92 9.52 -2.10
C SER A 69 7.44 9.18 -1.96
N VAL A 70 6.65 10.07 -1.37
CA VAL A 70 5.23 9.76 -1.09
C VAL A 70 4.31 10.87 -1.55
N SER A 71 3.13 10.48 -1.98
CA SER A 71 2.07 11.39 -2.38
C SER A 71 1.20 11.75 -1.17
N ASP A 72 0.22 12.63 -1.40
CA ASP A 72 -0.74 13.01 -0.36
C ASP A 72 -1.51 11.81 0.18
N THR A 73 -1.84 10.87 -0.69
CA THR A 73 -2.53 9.64 -0.28
C THR A 73 -1.72 8.86 0.75
N SER A 74 -0.43 8.69 0.50
CA SER A 74 0.46 8.00 1.43
C SER A 74 0.64 8.77 2.73
N LYS A 75 0.71 10.11 2.66
CA LYS A 75 0.80 10.93 3.87
C LYS A 75 -0.45 10.77 4.73
N LYS A 76 -1.63 10.74 4.12
CA LYS A 76 -2.87 10.50 4.86
C LYS A 76 -2.88 9.12 5.50
N LEU A 77 -2.37 8.12 4.79
CA LEU A 77 -2.25 6.78 5.36
C LEU A 77 -1.38 6.80 6.61
N LEU A 78 -0.23 7.47 6.56
CA LEU A 78 0.66 7.57 7.71
C LEU A 78 -0.05 8.25 8.90
N GLU A 79 -0.81 9.31 8.63
CA GLU A 79 -1.56 10.00 9.67
C GLU A 79 -2.60 9.08 10.32
N ILE A 80 -3.36 8.37 9.51
CA ILE A 80 -4.40 7.47 10.01
C ILE A 80 -3.79 6.34 10.83
N LEU A 81 -2.72 5.73 10.33
CA LEU A 81 -2.05 4.65 11.05
C LEU A 81 -1.43 5.15 12.36
N ALA A 82 -0.86 6.34 12.35
CA ALA A 82 -0.28 6.92 13.57
C ALA A 82 -1.35 7.21 14.61
N GLU A 83 -2.49 7.77 14.19
CA GLU A 83 -3.61 8.04 15.10
C GLU A 83 -4.11 6.79 15.79
N ASN A 84 -4.10 5.68 15.10
CA ASN A 84 -4.58 4.40 15.61
C ASN A 84 -3.47 3.54 16.20
N LYS A 85 -2.23 4.07 16.27
CA LYS A 85 -1.05 3.34 16.74
C LYS A 85 -0.80 2.06 15.94
N ARG A 86 -1.00 2.15 14.62
CA ARG A 86 -0.90 0.99 13.71
C ARG A 86 0.13 1.17 12.60
N LEU A 87 1.17 1.96 12.84
CA LEU A 87 2.23 2.13 11.85
C LEU A 87 2.95 0.82 11.53
N ASN A 88 2.88 -0.15 12.44
CA ASN A 88 3.44 -1.48 12.21
C ASN A 88 2.67 -2.27 11.13
N LEU A 89 1.56 -1.74 10.65
CA LEU A 89 0.79 -2.39 9.58
C LEU A 89 1.31 -2.06 8.17
N LEU A 90 2.27 -1.15 8.05
CA LEU A 90 2.78 -0.77 6.72
C LEU A 90 3.26 -1.97 5.91
N GLU A 91 4.01 -2.88 6.51
CA GLU A 91 4.50 -4.06 5.81
C GLU A 91 3.37 -5.00 5.36
N PRO A 92 2.45 -5.44 6.26
CA PRO A 92 1.34 -6.27 5.80
C PRO A 92 0.41 -5.56 4.83
N ILE A 93 0.23 -4.24 4.94
CA ILE A 93 -0.55 -3.47 3.97
C ILE A 93 0.10 -3.57 2.59
N TYR A 94 1.40 -3.41 2.52
CA TYR A 94 2.12 -3.53 1.27
C TYR A 94 1.95 -4.92 0.66
N ASP A 95 2.11 -5.97 1.45
CA ASP A 95 1.98 -7.34 0.97
C ASP A 95 0.59 -7.60 0.40
N LEU A 96 -0.46 -7.16 1.10
CA LEU A 96 -1.83 -7.33 0.64
C LEU A 96 -2.12 -6.50 -0.61
N TYR A 97 -1.59 -5.29 -0.66
CA TYR A 97 -1.74 -4.44 -1.84
C TYR A 97 -1.09 -5.11 -3.06
N GLN A 98 0.09 -5.69 -2.90
CA GLN A 98 0.76 -6.41 -3.98
C GLN A 98 -0.08 -7.58 -4.49
N ASP A 99 -0.70 -8.33 -3.58
CA ASP A 99 -1.59 -9.43 -3.96
C ASP A 99 -2.76 -8.92 -4.81
N LEU A 100 -3.37 -7.82 -4.40
CA LEU A 100 -4.47 -7.22 -5.13
C LEU A 100 -4.01 -6.72 -6.50
N LEU A 101 -2.83 -6.14 -6.56
CA LEU A 101 -2.25 -5.63 -7.80
C LEU A 101 -1.95 -6.76 -8.78
N GLU A 102 -1.41 -7.87 -8.30
CA GLU A 102 -1.15 -9.03 -9.13
C GLU A 102 -2.43 -9.61 -9.72
N LYS A 103 -3.46 -9.75 -8.91
CA LYS A 103 -4.75 -10.22 -9.39
C LYS A 103 -5.33 -9.30 -10.44
N HIS A 104 -5.20 -8.01 -10.23
CA HIS A 104 -5.67 -7.00 -11.17
C HIS A 104 -4.94 -7.11 -12.51
N ARG A 105 -3.62 -7.28 -12.48
CA ARG A 105 -2.80 -7.46 -13.68
C ARG A 105 -3.18 -8.72 -14.45
N GLU A 106 -3.43 -9.81 -13.74
CA GLU A 106 -3.85 -11.05 -14.35
C GLU A 106 -5.19 -10.88 -15.08
N GLN A 107 -6.15 -10.24 -14.45
CA GLN A 107 -7.44 -9.97 -15.04
C GLN A 107 -7.31 -9.10 -16.28
N ASN A 108 -6.52 -8.07 -16.23
CA ASN A 108 -6.30 -7.18 -17.36
C ASN A 108 -5.59 -7.89 -18.51
N SER A 109 -4.64 -8.75 -18.21
CA SER A 109 -3.94 -9.54 -19.22
C SER A 109 -4.92 -10.44 -19.96
N ILE A 110 -5.81 -11.08 -19.25
CA ILE A 110 -6.84 -11.94 -19.83
C ILE A 110 -7.75 -11.13 -20.74
N GLU A 111 -8.20 -9.98 -20.30
CA GLU A 111 -9.06 -9.10 -21.09
C GLU A 111 -8.39 -8.61 -22.36
N VAL A 112 -7.14 -8.19 -22.27
CA VAL A 112 -6.35 -7.72 -23.42
C VAL A 112 -6.16 -8.85 -24.43
N PHE A 113 -5.86 -10.03 -23.93
CA PHE A 113 -5.69 -11.19 -24.79
C PHE A 113 -6.95 -11.51 -25.58
N VAL A 114 -8.07 -11.50 -24.91
CA VAL A 114 -9.39 -11.73 -25.53
C VAL A 114 -9.65 -10.67 -26.60
N ALA A 115 -9.36 -9.42 -26.31
CA ALA A 115 -9.60 -8.33 -27.26
C ALA A 115 -8.70 -8.40 -28.48
N ASN A 116 -7.52 -8.99 -28.37
CA ASN A 116 -6.56 -9.07 -29.46
C ASN A 116 -6.79 -10.25 -30.41
N GLU A 117 -7.76 -11.09 -30.12
CA GLU A 117 -8.05 -12.23 -30.94
C GLU A 117 -9.49 -12.19 -31.46
N PRO A 118 -9.79 -11.28 -32.35
CA PRO A 118 -11.17 -11.07 -32.77
C PRO A 118 -11.86 -12.26 -33.41
N SER A 119 -11.12 -13.09 -34.12
CA SER A 119 -11.71 -14.25 -34.78
C SER A 119 -11.85 -15.45 -33.85
N ASN A 120 -10.97 -15.55 -32.86
CA ASN A 120 -10.98 -16.68 -31.95
C ASN A 120 -11.32 -16.25 -30.53
N LEU A 121 -11.76 -15.08 -30.42
CA LEU A 121 -11.99 -14.42 -29.16
C LEU A 121 -12.81 -15.21 -28.18
N SER A 122 -13.87 -15.77 -28.66
CA SER A 122 -14.78 -16.56 -27.84
C SER A 122 -14.10 -17.76 -27.19
N LEU A 123 -13.01 -18.21 -27.75
CA LEU A 123 -12.30 -19.36 -27.24
C LEU A 123 -11.42 -19.02 -26.06
N ILE A 124 -11.15 -17.75 -25.87
CA ILE A 124 -10.19 -17.27 -24.88
C ILE A 124 -10.88 -16.69 -23.66
N HIS A 125 -12.16 -16.65 -23.67
CA HIS A 125 -12.88 -16.15 -22.50
C HIS A 125 -12.66 -17.01 -21.28
N ILE A 126 -12.24 -16.39 -20.22
CA ILE A 126 -11.96 -17.08 -18.98
C ILE A 126 -12.66 -16.37 -17.83
#